data_02f9165b2b9285af3c4434764b936f9d
#
_entry.id   02f9165b2b9285af3c4434764b936f9d
#
_cell.length_a   1.000
_cell.length_b   1.000
_cell.length_c   1.000
_cell.angle_alpha   90.00
_cell.angle_beta   90.00
_cell.angle_gamma   90.00
#
_symmetry.space_group_name_H-M   'P 1'
#
loop_
_entity.id
_entity.type
_entity.pdbx_description
1 polymer ?
#
loop_
_entity_poly.entity_id
_entity_poly.type
_entity_poly.pdbx_seq_one_letter_code
_entity_poly.pdbx_strand_id
1 'polypeptide(L)'
;DRWSVFEQPMYSDMSDSSFKLEVNGNWKLAVENYLESYHLPWVHPGLNSYSKLEDHENIVEYGHYSGQISYKYIPQYTTGKQFTDFKNLGPEWDTKGEYIVLFPNLVLGVQKDHIFNLIIEPLAPNKIREHIELYYSDPAMLADEYKETRQENAKLWKTVFEEDIFVVEGMQKGRYAKGFDGGRFSPVMDEPTHVFHDWYARKILNSF
;
A
#
# COMPACT_ATOMS: atom_id res chain seq x y z
N ASP A 1 -16.68 -10.40 5.81
CA ASP A 1 -15.67 -9.84 6.73
C ASP A 1 -14.29 -10.41 6.42
N ARG A 2 -13.67 -9.85 5.36
CA ARG A 2 -12.40 -10.33 4.79
C ARG A 2 -11.25 -10.34 5.81
N TRP A 3 -11.18 -9.31 6.66
CA TRP A 3 -10.08 -9.12 7.61
C TRP A 3 -10.50 -9.37 9.07
N SER A 4 -11.58 -10.11 9.31
CA SER A 4 -12.07 -10.37 10.68
C SER A 4 -11.01 -11.03 11.58
N VAL A 5 -10.10 -11.81 11.00
CA VAL A 5 -8.96 -12.39 11.75
C VAL A 5 -8.01 -11.34 12.33
N PHE A 6 -7.98 -10.14 11.75
CA PHE A 6 -7.19 -9.00 12.21
C PHE A 6 -7.96 -8.05 13.16
N GLU A 7 -9.21 -8.37 13.52
CA GLU A 7 -9.97 -7.66 14.57
C GLU A 7 -9.43 -8.02 15.96
N GLN A 8 -8.17 -7.69 16.18
CA GLN A 8 -7.44 -7.94 17.43
C GLN A 8 -6.56 -6.72 17.75
N PRO A 9 -6.10 -6.55 19.00
CA PRO A 9 -5.26 -5.42 19.36
C PRO A 9 -4.00 -5.33 18.50
N MET A 10 -3.68 -4.11 18.09
CA MET A 10 -2.49 -3.78 17.31
C MET A 10 -1.69 -2.70 18.04
N TYR A 11 -0.38 -2.73 17.89
CA TYR A 11 0.54 -1.91 18.66
C TYR A 11 1.54 -1.22 17.74
N SER A 12 1.81 0.05 17.99
CA SER A 12 2.77 0.85 17.21
C SER A 12 3.67 1.64 18.15
N ASP A 13 4.94 1.79 17.79
CA ASP A 13 5.82 2.81 18.34
C ASP A 13 6.08 3.85 17.26
N MET A 14 5.34 4.96 17.32
CA MET A 14 5.41 6.01 16.31
C MET A 14 6.82 6.62 16.16
N SER A 15 7.71 6.43 17.12
CA SER A 15 9.07 6.99 17.08
C SER A 15 9.98 6.28 16.07
N ASP A 16 9.74 4.99 15.81
CA ASP A 16 10.53 4.18 14.88
C ASP A 16 9.71 3.36 13.88
N SER A 17 8.39 3.47 13.94
CA SER A 17 7.43 2.73 13.08
C SER A 17 6.54 3.66 12.27
N SER A 18 6.87 4.95 12.15
CA SER A 18 6.13 5.89 11.32
C SER A 18 7.05 6.83 10.56
N PHE A 19 6.58 7.27 9.40
CA PHE A 19 7.27 8.28 8.60
C PHE A 19 6.29 9.04 7.71
N LYS A 20 6.76 10.14 7.11
CA LYS A 20 5.97 10.96 6.19
C LYS A 20 6.76 11.22 4.94
N LEU A 21 6.06 11.27 3.81
CA LEU A 21 6.61 11.64 2.51
C LEU A 21 5.78 12.77 1.91
N GLU A 22 6.41 13.62 1.11
CA GLU A 22 5.70 14.63 0.30
C GLU A 22 5.91 14.31 -1.17
N VAL A 23 4.82 14.35 -1.94
CA VAL A 23 4.81 14.03 -3.37
C VAL A 23 4.14 15.16 -4.14
N ASN A 24 4.76 15.62 -5.25
CA ASN A 24 4.19 16.65 -6.11
C ASN A 24 3.27 16.03 -7.17
N GLY A 25 2.16 15.47 -6.69
CA GLY A 25 1.15 14.79 -7.49
C GLY A 25 -0.25 14.93 -6.92
N ASN A 26 -1.24 14.65 -7.74
CA ASN A 26 -2.62 14.55 -7.27
C ASN A 26 -2.81 13.27 -6.47
N TRP A 27 -3.58 13.33 -5.39
CA TRP A 27 -3.82 12.19 -4.51
C TRP A 27 -4.39 10.95 -5.23
N LYS A 28 -5.18 11.15 -6.29
CA LYS A 28 -5.72 10.03 -7.08
C LYS A 28 -4.64 9.29 -7.87
N LEU A 29 -3.57 9.98 -8.27
CA LEU A 29 -2.44 9.33 -8.95
C LEU A 29 -1.65 8.42 -8.02
N ALA A 30 -1.49 8.81 -6.76
CA ALA A 30 -0.90 7.93 -5.75
C ALA A 30 -1.80 6.70 -5.48
N VAL A 31 -3.13 6.89 -5.44
CA VAL A 31 -4.08 5.78 -5.36
C VAL A 31 -3.99 4.89 -6.61
N GLU A 32 -3.98 5.46 -7.82
CA GLU A 32 -3.82 4.71 -9.08
C GLU A 32 -2.55 3.85 -9.06
N ASN A 33 -1.42 4.44 -8.67
CA ASN A 33 -0.13 3.75 -8.59
C ASN A 33 -0.17 2.57 -7.60
N TYR A 34 -0.83 2.73 -6.47
CA TYR A 34 -0.92 1.67 -5.46
C TYR A 34 -1.87 0.52 -5.85
N LEU A 35 -2.86 0.80 -6.68
CA LEU A 35 -3.92 -0.16 -7.03
C LEU A 35 -3.53 -1.19 -8.10
N GLU A 36 -2.38 -1.04 -8.75
CA GLU A 36 -1.91 -1.97 -9.77
C GLU A 36 -0.50 -2.48 -9.44
N SER A 37 -0.10 -3.61 -10.00
CA SER A 37 1.19 -4.24 -9.74
C SER A 37 2.12 -4.29 -10.95
N TYR A 38 1.68 -3.83 -12.12
CA TYR A 38 2.49 -3.97 -13.33
C TYR A 38 3.74 -3.07 -13.33
N HIS A 39 3.81 -2.02 -12.48
CA HIS A 39 5.02 -1.20 -12.32
C HIS A 39 6.12 -1.90 -11.50
N LEU A 40 5.79 -2.93 -10.68
CA LEU A 40 6.72 -3.58 -9.76
C LEU A 40 8.07 -3.96 -10.38
N PRO A 41 8.14 -4.63 -11.55
CA PRO A 41 9.42 -5.05 -12.11
C PRO A 41 10.38 -3.90 -12.46
N TRP A 42 9.85 -2.72 -12.69
CA TRP A 42 10.64 -1.55 -13.12
C TRP A 42 10.86 -0.53 -12.01
N VAL A 43 9.89 -0.38 -11.11
CA VAL A 43 9.94 0.62 -10.03
C VAL A 43 10.50 0.01 -8.75
N HIS A 44 10.10 -1.22 -8.42
CA HIS A 44 10.45 -1.92 -7.18
C HIS A 44 11.20 -3.23 -7.42
N PRO A 45 12.39 -3.22 -8.06
CA PRO A 45 13.11 -4.46 -8.35
C PRO A 45 13.45 -5.26 -7.09
N GLY A 46 13.66 -4.57 -5.96
CA GLY A 46 13.85 -5.19 -4.65
C GLY A 46 12.62 -5.95 -4.19
N LEU A 47 11.46 -5.31 -4.16
CA LEU A 47 10.18 -5.93 -3.79
C LEU A 47 9.81 -7.05 -4.76
N ASN A 48 9.95 -6.83 -6.06
CA ASN A 48 9.64 -7.82 -7.09
C ASN A 48 10.55 -9.07 -7.02
N SER A 49 11.67 -9.03 -6.32
CA SER A 49 12.53 -10.19 -6.13
C SER A 49 11.90 -11.30 -5.26
N TYR A 50 10.99 -10.93 -4.35
CA TYR A 50 10.32 -11.83 -3.40
C TYR A 50 8.79 -11.69 -3.35
N SER A 51 8.22 -10.78 -4.12
CA SER A 51 6.77 -10.60 -4.34
C SER A 51 6.59 -10.25 -5.81
N LYS A 52 6.62 -11.27 -6.68
CA LYS A 52 6.69 -11.08 -8.12
C LYS A 52 5.35 -10.70 -8.71
N LEU A 53 5.38 -9.94 -9.81
CA LEU A 53 4.18 -9.53 -10.54
C LEU A 53 3.23 -10.71 -10.86
N GLU A 54 3.77 -11.84 -11.30
CA GLU A 54 2.98 -13.03 -11.65
C GLU A 54 2.30 -13.72 -10.46
N ASP A 55 2.66 -13.37 -9.24
CA ASP A 55 2.07 -13.89 -8.00
C ASP A 55 0.97 -12.98 -7.44
N HIS A 56 0.59 -11.92 -8.19
CA HIS A 56 -0.46 -10.97 -7.78
C HIS A 56 -1.80 -11.24 -8.45
N GLU A 57 -2.86 -11.04 -7.71
CA GLU A 57 -4.25 -11.06 -8.19
C GLU A 57 -5.02 -9.84 -7.70
N ASN A 58 -5.99 -9.38 -8.50
CA ASN A 58 -6.83 -8.25 -8.14
C ASN A 58 -7.81 -8.61 -7.02
N ILE A 59 -8.08 -7.64 -6.15
CA ILE A 59 -9.15 -7.68 -5.15
C ILE A 59 -10.05 -6.47 -5.39
N VAL A 60 -11.36 -6.69 -5.49
CA VAL A 60 -12.32 -5.59 -5.62
C VAL A 60 -13.56 -5.84 -4.76
N GLU A 61 -14.02 -4.79 -4.10
CA GLU A 61 -15.32 -4.70 -3.44
C GLU A 61 -15.96 -3.37 -3.84
N TYR A 62 -16.90 -3.43 -4.76
CA TYR A 62 -17.49 -2.24 -5.37
C TYR A 62 -18.08 -1.29 -4.33
N GLY A 63 -17.66 -0.03 -4.40
CA GLY A 63 -18.12 1.02 -3.49
C GLY A 63 -17.34 1.15 -2.19
N HIS A 64 -16.42 0.24 -1.88
CA HIS A 64 -15.71 0.19 -0.61
C HIS A 64 -14.19 0.20 -0.73
N TYR A 65 -13.63 -0.74 -1.47
CA TYR A 65 -12.18 -0.89 -1.61
C TYR A 65 -11.81 -1.64 -2.89
N SER A 66 -10.55 -1.50 -3.27
CA SER A 66 -9.89 -2.35 -4.26
C SER A 66 -8.39 -2.45 -3.97
N GLY A 67 -7.72 -3.36 -4.64
CA GLY A 67 -6.29 -3.60 -4.45
C GLY A 67 -5.83 -4.92 -5.02
N GLN A 68 -4.83 -5.52 -4.37
CA GLN A 68 -4.17 -6.73 -4.84
C GLN A 68 -3.83 -7.68 -3.70
N ILE A 69 -3.72 -8.97 -4.02
CA ILE A 69 -3.08 -10.01 -3.20
C ILE A 69 -1.74 -10.35 -3.85
N SER A 70 -0.69 -10.51 -3.04
CA SER A 70 0.48 -11.28 -3.39
C SER A 70 0.44 -12.63 -2.66
N TYR A 71 0.58 -13.72 -3.39
CA TYR A 71 0.59 -15.08 -2.82
C TYR A 71 1.97 -15.59 -2.43
N LYS A 72 3.02 -14.81 -2.72
CA LYS A 72 4.41 -15.17 -2.41
C LYS A 72 5.19 -14.03 -1.74
N TYR A 73 4.51 -13.25 -0.92
CA TYR A 73 5.19 -12.29 -0.08
C TYR A 73 5.92 -13.00 1.07
N ILE A 74 7.22 -12.75 1.21
CA ILE A 74 8.05 -13.26 2.31
C ILE A 74 8.74 -12.08 2.98
N PRO A 75 8.48 -11.85 4.30
CA PRO A 75 9.16 -10.78 5.04
C PRO A 75 10.68 -10.88 4.93
N GLN A 76 11.35 -9.75 4.69
CA GLN A 76 12.79 -9.68 4.41
C GLN A 76 13.59 -9.09 5.59
N TYR A 77 13.28 -9.53 6.82
CA TYR A 77 14.07 -9.10 7.98
C TYR A 77 15.33 -9.96 8.08
N THR A 78 16.48 -9.30 8.09
CA THR A 78 17.80 -9.96 8.15
C THR A 78 18.48 -9.76 9.50
N THR A 79 18.02 -8.79 10.28
CA THR A 79 18.60 -8.40 11.59
C THR A 79 17.54 -8.41 12.68
N GLY A 80 17.99 -8.44 13.92
CA GLY A 80 17.13 -8.35 15.09
C GLY A 80 16.25 -9.58 15.34
N LYS A 81 15.35 -9.43 16.29
CA LYS A 81 14.41 -10.47 16.71
C LYS A 81 13.18 -10.47 15.80
N GLN A 82 12.85 -11.61 15.24
CA GLN A 82 11.69 -11.75 14.35
C GLN A 82 10.38 -11.37 15.04
N PHE A 83 9.48 -10.73 14.32
CA PHE A 83 8.14 -10.41 14.79
C PHE A 83 7.31 -11.70 15.00
N THR A 84 6.33 -11.61 15.88
CA THR A 84 5.32 -12.67 16.08
C THR A 84 4.15 -12.43 15.14
N ASP A 85 3.67 -13.48 14.52
CA ASP A 85 2.50 -13.41 13.64
C ASP A 85 1.23 -13.02 14.43
N PHE A 86 0.26 -12.42 13.76
CA PHE A 86 -1.08 -12.23 14.30
C PHE A 86 -1.71 -13.58 14.64
N LYS A 87 -2.55 -13.62 15.68
CA LYS A 87 -3.14 -14.87 16.18
C LYS A 87 -4.23 -15.38 15.23
N ASN A 88 -4.38 -16.70 15.17
CA ASN A 88 -5.43 -17.38 14.42
C ASN A 88 -5.40 -17.18 12.90
N LEU A 89 -4.26 -16.82 12.33
CA LEU A 89 -4.09 -16.77 10.89
C LEU A 89 -4.18 -18.18 10.29
N GLY A 90 -4.81 -18.30 9.12
CA GLY A 90 -4.73 -19.52 8.31
C GLY A 90 -3.35 -19.67 7.67
N PRO A 91 -2.99 -20.90 7.23
CA PRO A 91 -1.66 -21.17 6.64
C PRO A 91 -1.37 -20.40 5.36
N GLU A 92 -2.40 -19.88 4.67
CA GLU A 92 -2.23 -19.02 3.50
C GLU A 92 -1.47 -17.74 3.81
N TRP A 93 -1.55 -17.22 5.04
CA TRP A 93 -0.85 -16.03 5.47
C TRP A 93 0.67 -16.21 5.62
N ASP A 94 1.18 -17.44 5.61
CA ASP A 94 2.62 -17.68 5.67
C ASP A 94 3.39 -16.99 4.53
N THR A 95 2.73 -16.82 3.37
CA THR A 95 3.31 -16.20 2.18
C THR A 95 2.39 -15.17 1.54
N LYS A 96 1.28 -14.81 2.19
CA LYS A 96 0.30 -13.88 1.65
C LYS A 96 0.57 -12.45 2.12
N GLY A 97 0.41 -11.49 1.21
CA GLY A 97 0.29 -10.07 1.51
C GLY A 97 -0.90 -9.47 0.78
N GLU A 98 -1.63 -8.58 1.40
CA GLU A 98 -2.73 -7.84 0.76
C GLU A 98 -2.44 -6.34 0.77
N TYR A 99 -2.65 -5.71 -0.38
CA TYR A 99 -2.39 -4.30 -0.63
C TYR A 99 -3.67 -3.63 -1.10
N ILE A 100 -4.32 -2.86 -0.22
CA ILE A 100 -5.71 -2.42 -0.37
C ILE A 100 -5.80 -0.91 -0.22
N VAL A 101 -6.66 -0.30 -1.03
CA VAL A 101 -7.15 1.06 -0.79
C VAL A 101 -8.59 0.99 -0.33
N LEU A 102 -8.84 1.36 0.92
CA LEU A 102 -10.17 1.69 1.41
C LEU A 102 -10.51 3.11 0.93
N PHE A 103 -11.55 3.23 0.12
CA PHE A 103 -11.88 4.51 -0.51
C PHE A 103 -12.31 5.58 0.49
N PRO A 104 -11.81 6.82 0.35
CA PRO A 104 -11.09 7.37 -0.81
C PRO A 104 -9.56 7.19 -0.79
N ASN A 105 -8.90 7.17 0.36
CA ASN A 105 -7.47 7.49 0.47
C ASN A 105 -6.75 6.81 1.65
N LEU A 106 -7.36 5.80 2.26
CA LEU A 106 -6.71 4.98 3.27
C LEU A 106 -6.14 3.71 2.61
N VAL A 107 -4.84 3.63 2.58
CA VAL A 107 -4.07 2.51 2.03
C VAL A 107 -3.69 1.56 3.15
N LEU A 108 -3.79 0.28 2.92
CA LEU A 108 -3.40 -0.78 3.85
C LEU A 108 -2.48 -1.78 3.17
N GLY A 109 -1.41 -2.16 3.86
CA GLY A 109 -0.66 -3.38 3.56
C GLY A 109 -0.82 -4.34 4.73
N VAL A 110 -1.36 -5.53 4.46
CA VAL A 110 -1.69 -6.53 5.47
C VAL A 110 -0.80 -7.74 5.26
N GLN A 111 0.06 -8.02 6.24
CA GLN A 111 0.97 -9.15 6.29
C GLN A 111 0.73 -9.94 7.59
N LYS A 112 1.33 -11.11 7.70
CA LYS A 112 1.12 -12.00 8.85
C LYS A 112 1.63 -11.46 10.18
N ASP A 113 2.64 -10.62 10.15
CA ASP A 113 3.39 -10.17 11.33
C ASP A 113 3.31 -8.66 11.56
N HIS A 114 2.88 -7.90 10.56
CA HIS A 114 2.64 -6.47 10.67
C HIS A 114 1.58 -6.00 9.68
N ILE A 115 1.02 -4.83 9.97
CA ILE A 115 0.15 -4.08 9.05
C ILE A 115 0.72 -2.67 8.96
N PHE A 116 0.74 -2.08 7.78
CA PHE A 116 0.89 -0.64 7.68
C PHE A 116 -0.41 0.01 7.22
N ASN A 117 -0.66 1.20 7.71
CA ASN A 117 -1.57 2.13 7.06
C ASN A 117 -0.79 3.27 6.41
N LEU A 118 -1.34 3.80 5.33
CA LEU A 118 -0.88 5.01 4.70
C LEU A 118 -2.10 5.88 4.42
N ILE A 119 -2.13 7.09 4.99
CA ILE A 119 -3.15 8.08 4.71
C ILE A 119 -2.59 9.07 3.69
N ILE A 120 -3.24 9.17 2.53
CA ILE A 120 -2.89 10.14 1.49
C ILE A 120 -3.65 11.44 1.80
N GLU A 121 -2.95 12.43 2.35
CA GLU A 121 -3.48 13.75 2.67
C GLU A 121 -3.34 14.71 1.48
N PRO A 122 -4.42 15.14 0.80
CA PRO A 122 -4.34 16.15 -0.23
C PRO A 122 -4.03 17.53 0.36
N LEU A 123 -2.89 18.12 -0.02
CA LEU A 123 -2.49 19.48 0.39
C LEU A 123 -2.86 20.53 -0.66
N ALA A 124 -2.82 20.13 -1.95
CA ALA A 124 -3.18 20.95 -3.11
C ALA A 124 -3.58 20.04 -4.28
N PRO A 125 -4.14 20.56 -5.38
CA PRO A 125 -4.49 19.72 -6.54
C PRO A 125 -3.33 18.90 -7.13
N ASN A 126 -2.08 19.32 -6.88
CA ASN A 126 -0.86 18.69 -7.35
C ASN A 126 0.17 18.48 -6.24
N LYS A 127 -0.26 18.40 -4.99
CA LYS A 127 0.61 18.11 -3.83
C LYS A 127 -0.11 17.30 -2.79
N ILE A 128 0.54 16.26 -2.31
CA ILE A 128 0.06 15.40 -1.24
C ILE A 128 1.12 15.22 -0.16
N ARG A 129 0.67 14.79 0.99
CA ARG A 129 1.50 14.21 2.05
C ARG A 129 0.99 12.81 2.36
N GLU A 130 1.90 11.89 2.47
CA GLU A 130 1.65 10.51 2.87
C GLU A 130 2.07 10.35 4.33
N HIS A 131 1.16 9.81 5.15
CA HIS A 131 1.40 9.48 6.55
C HIS A 131 1.37 7.96 6.69
N ILE A 132 2.51 7.38 6.98
CA ILE A 132 2.67 5.94 7.10
C ILE A 132 2.91 5.58 8.57
N GLU A 133 2.21 4.55 9.05
CA GLU A 133 2.38 3.98 10.37
C GLU A 133 2.30 2.45 10.30
N LEU A 134 3.22 1.78 10.98
CA LEU A 134 3.28 0.32 11.08
C LEU A 134 2.75 -0.16 12.43
N TYR A 135 2.03 -1.27 12.39
CA TYR A 135 1.40 -1.90 13.55
C TYR A 135 1.81 -3.36 13.65
N TYR A 136 1.99 -3.82 14.87
CA TYR A 136 2.45 -5.16 15.22
C TYR A 136 1.42 -5.90 16.05
N SER A 137 1.49 -7.22 16.06
CA SER A 137 0.50 -8.12 16.67
C SER A 137 0.57 -8.20 18.21
N ASP A 138 1.71 -7.84 18.84
CA ASP A 138 1.93 -8.03 20.27
C ASP A 138 2.70 -6.83 20.86
N PRO A 139 2.30 -6.32 22.06
CA PRO A 139 2.98 -5.20 22.71
C PRO A 139 4.44 -5.49 23.05
N ALA A 140 4.84 -6.76 23.19
CA ALA A 140 6.23 -7.14 23.39
C ALA A 140 7.14 -6.68 22.25
N MET A 141 6.62 -6.53 21.04
CA MET A 141 7.38 -6.05 19.88
C MET A 141 7.74 -4.56 19.96
N LEU A 142 7.20 -3.82 20.94
CA LEU A 142 7.59 -2.44 21.22
C LEU A 142 8.84 -2.36 22.13
N ALA A 143 9.28 -3.48 22.70
CA ALA A 143 10.49 -3.52 23.56
C ALA A 143 11.77 -3.27 22.75
N ASP A 144 12.82 -2.84 23.45
CA ASP A 144 14.12 -2.50 22.84
C ASP A 144 14.73 -3.66 22.04
N GLU A 145 14.49 -4.90 22.45
CA GLU A 145 15.00 -6.08 21.74
C GLU A 145 14.44 -6.27 20.31
N TYR A 146 13.34 -5.59 19.96
CA TYR A 146 12.76 -5.57 18.61
C TYR A 146 13.03 -4.27 17.85
N LYS A 147 13.69 -3.32 18.46
CA LYS A 147 13.92 -1.99 17.88
C LYS A 147 14.60 -2.06 16.52
N GLU A 148 15.63 -2.87 16.41
CA GLU A 148 16.39 -3.04 15.16
C GLU A 148 15.48 -3.58 14.04
N THR A 149 14.67 -4.59 14.33
CA THR A 149 13.70 -5.16 13.37
C THR A 149 12.62 -4.17 12.97
N ARG A 150 12.07 -3.39 13.93
CA ARG A 150 11.11 -2.32 13.60
C ARG A 150 11.72 -1.27 12.67
N GLN A 151 12.96 -0.86 12.94
CA GLN A 151 13.66 0.12 12.09
C GLN A 151 13.97 -0.45 10.70
N GLU A 152 14.34 -1.71 10.59
CA GLU A 152 14.56 -2.40 9.31
C GLU A 152 13.24 -2.47 8.52
N ASN A 153 12.14 -2.87 9.17
CA ASN A 153 10.81 -2.92 8.55
C ASN A 153 10.33 -1.54 8.08
N ALA A 154 10.44 -0.53 8.93
CA ALA A 154 10.07 0.85 8.56
C ALA A 154 10.91 1.38 7.40
N LYS A 155 12.23 1.07 7.39
CA LYS A 155 13.14 1.44 6.30
C LYS A 155 12.78 0.74 5.00
N LEU A 156 12.41 -0.55 5.06
CA LEU A 156 12.00 -1.32 3.88
C LEU A 156 10.79 -0.66 3.21
N TRP A 157 9.72 -0.44 3.95
CA TRP A 157 8.51 0.20 3.42
C TRP A 157 8.76 1.64 2.98
N LYS A 158 9.57 2.39 3.75
CA LYS A 158 9.96 3.74 3.34
C LYS A 158 10.66 3.74 1.98
N THR A 159 11.58 2.82 1.75
CA THR A 159 12.26 2.69 0.46
C THR A 159 11.26 2.42 -0.67
N VAL A 160 10.33 1.48 -0.48
CA VAL A 160 9.30 1.16 -1.48
C VAL A 160 8.46 2.41 -1.82
N PHE A 161 7.95 3.13 -0.82
CA PHE A 161 7.17 4.35 -1.08
C PHE A 161 7.99 5.50 -1.65
N GLU A 162 9.27 5.63 -1.31
CA GLU A 162 10.16 6.63 -1.93
C GLU A 162 10.43 6.33 -3.41
N GLU A 163 10.47 5.07 -3.81
CA GLU A 163 10.61 4.63 -5.20
C GLU A 163 9.40 5.06 -6.05
N ASP A 164 8.19 5.15 -5.48
CA ASP A 164 6.98 5.59 -6.17
C ASP A 164 6.93 7.10 -6.45
N ILE A 165 7.66 7.92 -5.72
CA ILE A 165 7.57 9.38 -5.81
C ILE A 165 7.79 9.86 -7.26
N PHE A 166 8.86 9.39 -7.92
CA PHE A 166 9.16 9.84 -9.27
C PHE A 166 8.12 9.39 -10.30
N VAL A 167 7.45 8.24 -10.05
CA VAL A 167 6.39 7.72 -10.93
C VAL A 167 5.15 8.59 -10.81
N VAL A 168 4.67 8.84 -9.59
CA VAL A 168 3.49 9.68 -9.33
C VAL A 168 3.71 11.13 -9.85
N GLU A 169 4.90 11.69 -9.62
CA GLU A 169 5.25 13.00 -10.15
C GLU A 169 5.36 13.01 -11.69
N GLY A 170 5.84 11.91 -12.27
CA GLY A 170 5.87 11.68 -13.71
C GLY A 170 4.47 11.61 -14.30
N MET A 171 3.57 10.83 -13.67
CA MET A 171 2.16 10.76 -14.04
C MET A 171 1.49 12.15 -13.98
N GLN A 172 1.75 12.93 -12.91
CA GLN A 172 1.22 14.30 -12.80
C GLN A 172 1.68 15.19 -13.95
N LYS A 173 2.96 15.13 -14.32
CA LYS A 173 3.49 15.88 -15.49
C LYS A 173 2.84 15.42 -16.78
N GLY A 174 2.67 14.10 -16.95
CA GLY A 174 2.00 13.50 -18.10
C GLY A 174 0.58 13.99 -18.32
N ARG A 175 -0.19 14.21 -17.23
CA ARG A 175 -1.57 14.77 -17.30
C ARG A 175 -1.63 16.17 -17.91
N TYR A 176 -0.54 16.93 -17.89
CA TYR A 176 -0.46 18.25 -18.53
C TYR A 176 0.09 18.22 -19.97
N ALA A 177 0.48 17.06 -20.48
CA ALA A 177 1.00 16.95 -21.84
C ALA A 177 -0.09 17.21 -22.88
N LYS A 178 0.25 17.94 -23.95
CA LYS A 178 -0.71 18.29 -25.02
C LYS A 178 -1.32 17.09 -25.73
N GLY A 179 -0.62 15.94 -25.74
CA GLY A 179 -1.09 14.70 -26.35
C GLY A 179 -1.81 13.76 -25.39
N PHE A 180 -2.05 14.17 -24.14
CA PHE A 180 -2.77 13.33 -23.18
C PHE A 180 -4.26 13.32 -23.51
N ASP A 181 -4.79 12.12 -23.78
CA ASP A 181 -6.18 11.89 -24.21
C ASP A 181 -7.05 11.21 -23.15
N GLY A 182 -6.57 11.11 -21.89
CA GLY A 182 -7.23 10.43 -20.79
C GLY A 182 -6.70 9.02 -20.53
N GLY A 183 -5.95 8.44 -21.46
CA GLY A 183 -5.44 7.07 -21.37
C GLY A 183 -6.53 5.99 -21.47
N ARG A 184 -6.14 4.73 -21.24
CA ARG A 184 -7.03 3.57 -21.24
C ARG A 184 -6.62 2.60 -20.15
N PHE A 185 -7.60 2.00 -19.50
CA PHE A 185 -7.36 0.93 -18.53
C PHE A 185 -6.97 -0.38 -19.25
N SER A 186 -5.99 -1.06 -18.69
CA SER A 186 -5.68 -2.45 -19.05
C SER A 186 -6.82 -3.36 -18.57
N PRO A 187 -7.39 -4.22 -19.43
CA PRO A 187 -8.44 -5.13 -18.99
C PRO A 187 -7.97 -6.23 -18.05
N VAL A 188 -6.66 -6.38 -17.87
CA VAL A 188 -6.08 -7.43 -17.02
C VAL A 188 -5.58 -6.85 -15.69
N MET A 189 -4.95 -5.67 -15.71
CA MET A 189 -4.20 -5.14 -14.56
C MET A 189 -4.90 -3.99 -13.85
N ASP A 190 -5.78 -3.25 -14.54
CA ASP A 190 -6.35 -1.99 -14.02
C ASP A 190 -7.77 -2.13 -13.48
N GLU A 191 -8.27 -3.34 -13.23
CA GLU A 191 -9.61 -3.52 -12.64
C GLU A 191 -9.73 -2.77 -11.29
N PRO A 192 -8.78 -2.89 -10.34
CA PRO A 192 -8.86 -2.15 -9.08
C PRO A 192 -8.86 -0.63 -9.27
N THR A 193 -8.04 -0.13 -10.18
CA THR A 193 -7.97 1.30 -10.55
C THR A 193 -9.28 1.76 -11.20
N HIS A 194 -9.85 0.95 -12.10
CA HIS A 194 -11.14 1.25 -12.73
C HIS A 194 -12.28 1.33 -11.72
N VAL A 195 -12.33 0.40 -10.75
CA VAL A 195 -13.32 0.40 -9.67
C VAL A 195 -13.23 1.66 -8.80
N PHE A 196 -12.02 2.10 -8.50
CA PHE A 196 -11.79 3.37 -7.78
C PHE A 196 -12.30 4.57 -8.59
N HIS A 197 -12.01 4.64 -9.89
CA HIS A 197 -12.46 5.73 -10.74
C HIS A 197 -13.99 5.76 -10.90
N ASP A 198 -14.64 4.60 -11.07
CA ASP A 198 -16.09 4.51 -11.10
C ASP A 198 -16.73 5.01 -9.79
N TRP A 199 -16.18 4.56 -8.65
CA TRP A 199 -16.61 5.04 -7.34
C TRP A 199 -16.47 6.57 -7.21
N TYR A 200 -15.32 7.11 -7.58
CA TYR A 200 -15.05 8.55 -7.49
C TYR A 200 -15.97 9.36 -8.40
N ALA A 201 -16.16 8.92 -9.64
CA ALA A 201 -17.05 9.58 -10.59
C ALA A 201 -18.51 9.61 -10.08
N ARG A 202 -19.02 8.47 -9.56
CA ARG A 202 -20.36 8.40 -8.95
C ARG A 202 -20.52 9.33 -7.75
N LYS A 203 -19.49 9.46 -6.89
CA LYS A 203 -19.53 10.36 -5.75
C LYS A 203 -19.63 11.82 -6.19
N ILE A 204 -18.86 12.24 -7.20
CA ILE A 204 -18.95 13.59 -7.75
C ILE A 204 -20.31 13.85 -8.39
N LEU A 205 -20.77 12.95 -9.26
CA LEU A 205 -22.05 13.12 -9.97
C LEU A 205 -23.25 13.16 -9.03
N ASN A 206 -23.22 12.43 -7.92
CA ASN A 206 -24.29 12.44 -6.90
C ASN A 206 -24.17 13.61 -5.90
N SER A 207 -23.13 14.41 -6.00
CA SER A 207 -22.91 15.59 -5.13
C SER A 207 -23.41 16.89 -5.76
N PHE A 208 -23.91 16.83 -6.99
CA PHE A 208 -24.54 17.90 -7.76
C PHE A 208 -25.95 17.49 -8.15
#